data_29dfd83d903087b5026c9045d9958cf4
#
_entry.id   29dfd83d903087b5026c9045d9958cf4
#
_cell.length_a   1.000
_cell.length_b   1.000
_cell.length_c   1.000
_cell.angle_alpha   90.00
_cell.angle_beta   90.00
_cell.angle_gamma   90.00
#
_symmetry.space_group_name_H-M   'P 1'
#
loop_
_entity.id
_entity.type
_entity.pdbx_description
1 polymer ?
#
loop_
_entity_poly.entity_id
_entity_poly.type
_entity_poly.pdbx_seq_one_letter_code
_entity_poly.pdbx_strand_id
1 'polypeptide(L)'
;MHVRIASSQQIAEGIIRSGYEPILMQFKKKPVSPPLNRAPRISPRVLAYWLAASVIVYGLANQYLPGIFIGAVAYLAVFPQLSNLVINALFRTKNQETVDNKRSLATLFVDSLNVGVLITLVNFPMVSGMLLVILLAGWAIYLQGPRGLLITIPSAAAALFIHHFIELNITISTGKDATFISLLGMLLFVSYLAYTLRHREQHFQAIQLSAQQQRQRYSRLASSLAKYLSPQVWESIFSGKRNTKLESQRKKLTVFFSDIKGFTDLAEELEPEVLTELLNTYLNDMSRIALKYGGTIDKFIGDSIMIFFGDPKTRGYRKDALAAVSMAIEMQKHMQVLRKQWIAKGIENPLRIRIGINTGYCTVGNFGAESRMDYTLLGREVNLASRLESAAEPNQILLSHETWSLVRDVVLCQSKGDIQVKGFSRSVPIYKVIDLRRNLGLQKSYFELDTKGFSFSLDTNSIDEYERRKIIQTLDEATQKLLKDDISSPANPVRNNISQIAS
;
A
#
# COMPACT_ATOMS: atom_id res chain seq x y z
N MET A 1 -8.05 15.13 2.54
CA MET A 1 -7.37 14.05 3.30
C MET A 1 -6.17 13.60 2.47
N HIS A 2 -5.01 14.25 2.65
CA HIS A 2 -3.81 13.97 1.85
C HIS A 2 -3.13 12.70 2.38
N VAL A 3 -3.22 11.63 1.63
CA VAL A 3 -2.42 10.42 1.84
C VAL A 3 -0.99 10.75 1.37
N ARG A 4 -0.05 10.94 2.31
CA ARG A 4 1.39 10.99 1.99
C ARG A 4 1.81 9.59 1.52
N ILE A 5 2.00 9.45 0.22
CA ILE A 5 2.63 8.27 -0.38
C ILE A 5 4.11 8.33 0.03
N ALA A 6 4.55 7.32 0.79
CA ALA A 6 5.96 7.17 1.16
C ALA A 6 6.82 7.14 -0.12
N SER A 7 7.96 7.83 -0.10
CA SER A 7 8.85 7.90 -1.27
C SER A 7 9.38 6.51 -1.61
N SER A 8 9.59 6.25 -2.90
CA SER A 8 10.11 4.98 -3.41
C SER A 8 11.45 4.57 -2.77
N GLN A 9 12.21 5.51 -2.23
CA GLN A 9 13.42 5.26 -1.44
C GLN A 9 13.12 4.66 -0.06
N GLN A 10 12.09 5.13 0.64
CA GLN A 10 11.71 4.58 1.95
C GLN A 10 11.17 3.15 1.84
N ILE A 11 10.49 2.83 0.72
CA ILE A 11 10.02 1.46 0.45
C ILE A 11 11.21 0.55 0.13
N ALA A 12 12.18 1.01 -0.67
CA ALA A 12 13.39 0.26 -1.00
C ALA A 12 14.30 0.06 0.22
N GLU A 13 14.47 1.09 1.07
CA GLU A 13 15.26 0.99 2.30
C GLU A 13 14.58 0.08 3.35
N GLY A 14 13.26 0.04 3.42
CA GLY A 14 12.52 -0.90 4.26
C GLY A 14 12.74 -2.36 3.85
N ILE A 15 12.77 -2.63 2.55
CA ILE A 15 13.01 -3.97 1.97
C ILE A 15 14.48 -4.39 2.16
N ILE A 16 15.43 -3.46 2.02
CA ILE A 16 16.88 -3.72 2.18
C ILE A 16 17.22 -3.97 3.65
N ARG A 17 16.58 -3.30 4.60
CA ARG A 17 16.79 -3.53 6.05
C ARG A 17 16.20 -4.86 6.56
N SER A 18 15.31 -5.50 5.80
CA SER A 18 14.65 -6.75 6.20
C SER A 18 15.43 -8.04 5.89
N GLY A 19 16.69 -7.98 5.48
CA GLY A 19 17.54 -9.16 5.29
C GLY A 19 17.27 -9.98 4.01
N TYR A 20 16.39 -9.51 3.11
CA TYR A 20 16.08 -10.16 1.83
C TYR A 20 17.07 -9.82 0.69
N GLU A 21 18.29 -9.38 1.01
CA GLU A 21 19.34 -9.10 0.01
C GLU A 21 19.61 -10.23 -0.99
N PRO A 22 19.64 -11.54 -0.61
CA PRO A 22 20.02 -12.58 -1.58
C PRO A 22 18.99 -12.79 -2.69
N ILE A 23 17.70 -12.62 -2.41
CA ILE A 23 16.63 -12.85 -3.40
C ILE A 23 16.49 -11.61 -4.31
N LEU A 24 16.69 -10.42 -3.78
CA LEU A 24 16.65 -9.17 -4.57
C LEU A 24 17.88 -9.03 -5.49
N MET A 25 19.02 -9.64 -5.16
CA MET A 25 20.20 -9.62 -6.05
C MET A 25 19.99 -10.45 -7.33
N GLN A 26 19.23 -11.53 -7.30
CA GLN A 26 18.87 -12.26 -8.52
C GLN A 26 17.92 -11.46 -9.43
N PHE A 27 17.16 -10.52 -8.87
CA PHE A 27 16.27 -9.62 -9.62
C PHE A 27 16.91 -8.29 -10.02
N LYS A 28 18.15 -8.01 -9.61
CA LYS A 28 18.98 -6.95 -10.18
C LYS A 28 19.45 -7.32 -11.59
N LYS A 29 18.55 -7.67 -12.51
CA LYS A 29 18.85 -7.33 -13.90
C LYS A 29 19.08 -5.83 -13.89
N LYS A 30 20.34 -5.43 -14.19
CA LYS A 30 20.73 -4.03 -14.40
C LYS A 30 19.56 -3.32 -15.06
N PRO A 31 19.13 -2.14 -14.56
CA PRO A 31 18.17 -1.37 -15.31
C PRO A 31 18.68 -1.35 -16.75
N VAL A 32 17.86 -1.71 -17.71
CA VAL A 32 18.18 -1.52 -19.12
C VAL A 32 18.35 -0.02 -19.22
N SER A 33 19.61 0.42 -19.08
CA SER A 33 19.96 1.79 -19.37
C SER A 33 19.52 2.01 -20.80
N PRO A 34 18.64 2.98 -21.08
CA PRO A 34 18.32 3.32 -22.45
C PRO A 34 19.65 3.52 -23.17
N PRO A 35 19.77 3.12 -24.45
CA PRO A 35 21.02 3.24 -25.16
C PRO A 35 21.49 4.66 -24.98
N LEU A 36 22.65 4.81 -24.34
CA LEU A 36 23.32 6.09 -24.17
C LEU A 36 23.63 6.62 -25.58
N ASN A 37 22.69 7.32 -26.18
CA ASN A 37 23.02 8.23 -27.25
C ASN A 37 24.03 9.19 -26.63
N ARG A 38 25.30 9.08 -27.06
CA ARG A 38 26.42 9.82 -26.47
C ARG A 38 26.05 11.29 -26.44
N ALA A 39 26.12 11.90 -25.24
CA ALA A 39 25.99 13.35 -25.11
C ALA A 39 26.88 14.05 -26.16
N PRO A 40 26.46 15.18 -26.70
CA PRO A 40 27.25 15.90 -27.69
C PRO A 40 28.68 16.11 -27.17
N ARG A 41 29.68 15.76 -27.93
CA ARG A 41 31.11 15.77 -27.53
C ARG A 41 31.62 17.18 -27.18
N ILE A 42 30.99 18.23 -27.75
CA ILE A 42 31.35 19.62 -27.51
C ILE A 42 30.26 20.28 -26.65
N SER A 43 30.63 20.94 -25.58
CA SER A 43 29.65 21.69 -24.81
C SER A 43 29.21 22.95 -25.55
N PRO A 44 27.95 23.44 -25.42
CA PRO A 44 27.51 24.68 -26.05
C PRO A 44 28.38 25.88 -25.69
N ARG A 45 28.94 25.89 -24.48
CA ARG A 45 29.87 26.88 -23.99
C ARG A 45 31.14 26.95 -24.82
N VAL A 46 31.78 25.82 -25.02
CA VAL A 46 33.02 25.75 -25.87
C VAL A 46 32.74 26.22 -27.30
N LEU A 47 31.61 25.81 -27.86
CA LEU A 47 31.20 26.27 -29.19
C LEU A 47 31.02 27.77 -29.27
N ALA A 48 30.37 28.41 -28.26
CA ALA A 48 30.19 29.86 -28.20
C ALA A 48 31.54 30.61 -28.20
N TYR A 49 32.49 30.17 -27.40
CA TYR A 49 33.83 30.75 -27.36
C TYR A 49 34.59 30.58 -28.68
N TRP A 50 34.49 29.44 -29.33
CA TRP A 50 35.13 29.22 -30.64
C TRP A 50 34.53 30.06 -31.76
N LEU A 51 33.18 30.27 -31.71
CA LEU A 51 32.51 31.18 -32.65
C LEU A 51 32.95 32.63 -32.42
N ALA A 52 33.09 33.07 -31.17
CA ALA A 52 33.64 34.39 -30.85
C ALA A 52 35.08 34.53 -31.36
N ALA A 53 35.92 33.53 -31.17
CA ALA A 53 37.29 33.52 -31.65
C ALA A 53 37.36 33.62 -33.21
N SER A 54 36.45 32.97 -33.94
CA SER A 54 36.41 33.00 -35.41
C SER A 54 36.16 34.42 -35.96
N VAL A 55 35.35 35.23 -35.27
CA VAL A 55 35.10 36.64 -35.64
C VAL A 55 36.35 37.48 -35.49
N ILE A 56 37.16 37.26 -34.43
CA ILE A 56 38.41 37.95 -34.20
C ILE A 56 39.45 37.53 -35.22
N VAL A 57 39.55 36.24 -35.57
CA VAL A 57 40.46 35.72 -36.59
C VAL A 57 40.18 36.37 -37.97
N TYR A 58 38.87 36.50 -38.29
CA TYR A 58 38.49 37.20 -39.52
C TYR A 58 38.94 38.67 -39.53
N GLY A 59 38.73 39.38 -38.39
CA GLY A 59 39.19 40.78 -38.25
C GLY A 59 40.71 40.94 -38.37
N LEU A 60 41.50 39.98 -37.87
CA LEU A 60 42.94 39.93 -37.98
C LEU A 60 43.39 39.64 -39.43
N ALA A 61 42.73 38.67 -40.09
CA ALA A 61 43.07 38.28 -41.48
C ALA A 61 42.87 39.42 -42.48
N ASN A 62 41.85 40.27 -42.24
CA ASN A 62 41.52 41.41 -43.09
C ASN A 62 42.19 42.74 -42.60
N GLN A 63 43.14 42.70 -41.67
CA GLN A 63 43.84 43.82 -41.10
C GLN A 63 42.96 44.90 -40.42
N TYR A 64 41.74 44.52 -40.06
CA TYR A 64 40.81 45.40 -39.30
C TYR A 64 41.17 45.48 -37.82
N LEU A 65 41.90 44.50 -37.34
CA LEU A 65 42.38 44.41 -35.94
C LEU A 65 43.90 44.35 -35.87
N PRO A 66 44.54 45.06 -34.89
CA PRO A 66 45.99 44.94 -34.71
C PRO A 66 46.42 43.55 -34.24
N GLY A 67 47.64 43.15 -34.59
CA GLY A 67 48.17 41.80 -34.30
C GLY A 67 48.20 41.41 -32.83
N ILE A 68 48.11 42.35 -31.90
CA ILE A 68 47.97 42.07 -30.47
C ILE A 68 46.77 41.20 -30.12
N PHE A 69 45.70 41.17 -30.96
CA PHE A 69 44.52 40.36 -30.79
C PHE A 69 44.75 38.86 -31.08
N ILE A 70 45.92 38.44 -31.56
CA ILE A 70 46.29 37.03 -31.67
C ILE A 70 46.24 36.36 -30.32
N GLY A 71 46.67 37.07 -29.26
CA GLY A 71 46.58 36.60 -27.88
C GLY A 71 45.14 36.38 -27.42
N ALA A 72 44.19 37.23 -27.86
CA ALA A 72 42.77 37.08 -27.53
C ALA A 72 42.17 35.82 -28.20
N VAL A 73 42.55 35.46 -29.42
CA VAL A 73 42.12 34.22 -30.07
C VAL A 73 42.60 32.99 -29.32
N ALA A 74 43.88 32.96 -28.91
CA ALA A 74 44.45 31.86 -28.12
C ALA A 74 43.74 31.74 -26.77
N TYR A 75 43.48 32.89 -26.10
CA TYR A 75 42.74 32.95 -24.83
C TYR A 75 41.36 32.35 -25.01
N LEU A 76 40.55 32.76 -25.97
CA LEU A 76 39.17 32.27 -26.19
C LEU A 76 39.14 30.79 -26.55
N ALA A 77 40.12 30.27 -27.22
CA ALA A 77 40.20 28.85 -27.55
C ALA A 77 40.43 27.95 -26.32
N VAL A 78 41.21 28.42 -25.35
CA VAL A 78 41.64 27.61 -24.19
C VAL A 78 40.91 27.92 -22.91
N PHE A 79 40.39 29.14 -22.75
CA PHE A 79 39.72 29.61 -21.52
C PHE A 79 38.58 28.75 -21.03
N PRO A 80 37.61 28.30 -21.89
CA PRO A 80 36.48 27.53 -21.40
C PRO A 80 36.88 26.16 -20.81
N GLN A 81 37.97 25.57 -21.32
CA GLN A 81 38.52 24.32 -20.81
C GLN A 81 39.23 24.54 -19.45
N LEU A 82 40.09 25.54 -19.36
CA LEU A 82 40.84 25.87 -18.14
C LEU A 82 39.90 26.28 -17.02
N SER A 83 38.97 27.17 -17.29
CA SER A 83 37.99 27.62 -16.29
C SER A 83 37.12 26.47 -15.76
N ASN A 84 36.75 25.50 -16.60
CA ASN A 84 36.04 24.29 -16.16
C ASN A 84 36.91 23.45 -15.20
N LEU A 85 38.21 23.28 -15.50
CA LEU A 85 39.13 22.57 -14.61
C LEU A 85 39.23 23.23 -13.25
N VAL A 86 39.44 24.57 -13.22
CA VAL A 86 39.54 25.35 -12.02
C VAL A 86 38.23 25.30 -11.19
N ILE A 87 37.08 25.54 -11.80
CA ILE A 87 35.77 25.50 -11.12
C ILE A 87 35.49 24.09 -10.58
N ASN A 88 35.82 23.05 -11.31
CA ASN A 88 35.65 21.67 -10.85
C ASN A 88 36.59 21.33 -9.67
N ALA A 89 37.79 21.89 -9.65
CA ALA A 89 38.73 21.72 -8.53
C ALA A 89 38.25 22.45 -7.27
N LEU A 90 37.79 23.70 -7.41
CA LEU A 90 37.29 24.53 -6.31
C LEU A 90 36.05 23.98 -5.61
N PHE A 91 35.14 23.34 -6.38
CA PHE A 91 33.87 22.79 -5.88
C PHE A 91 33.88 21.26 -5.74
N ARG A 92 34.98 20.68 -5.32
CA ARG A 92 35.14 19.22 -5.11
C ARG A 92 34.66 18.81 -3.72
N THR A 93 33.34 18.61 -3.52
CA THR A 93 32.73 18.15 -2.24
C THR A 93 31.77 16.98 -2.44
N LYS A 94 31.43 16.30 -1.32
CA LYS A 94 30.64 15.05 -1.31
C LYS A 94 29.15 15.17 -1.74
N ASN A 95 28.58 16.36 -1.75
CA ASN A 95 27.15 16.57 -1.98
C ASN A 95 26.89 17.07 -3.41
N GLN A 96 26.64 16.16 -4.34
CA GLN A 96 26.61 16.40 -5.79
C GLN A 96 25.58 17.46 -6.24
N GLU A 97 24.34 17.46 -5.74
CA GLU A 97 23.25 18.31 -6.26
C GLU A 97 23.45 19.81 -5.95
N THR A 98 23.87 20.14 -4.73
CA THR A 98 24.16 21.53 -4.32
C THR A 98 25.45 22.07 -4.96
N VAL A 99 26.39 21.19 -5.27
CA VAL A 99 27.67 21.50 -5.91
C VAL A 99 27.46 21.81 -7.40
N ASP A 100 26.66 21.05 -8.12
CA ASP A 100 26.40 21.28 -9.53
C ASP A 100 25.70 22.63 -9.77
N ASN A 101 24.82 23.04 -8.87
CA ASN A 101 24.19 24.35 -8.91
C ASN A 101 25.20 25.49 -8.68
N LYS A 102 26.07 25.37 -7.67
CA LYS A 102 27.12 26.36 -7.39
C LYS A 102 28.14 26.45 -8.53
N ARG A 103 28.53 25.33 -9.13
CA ARG A 103 29.42 25.28 -10.29
C ARG A 103 28.84 26.03 -11.50
N SER A 104 27.58 25.79 -11.78
CA SER A 104 26.91 26.43 -12.92
C SER A 104 26.78 27.95 -12.71
N LEU A 105 26.49 28.41 -11.49
CA LEU A 105 26.46 29.82 -11.12
C LEU A 105 27.85 30.49 -11.27
N ALA A 106 28.90 29.86 -10.76
CA ALA A 106 30.28 30.34 -10.90
C ALA A 106 30.71 30.42 -12.36
N THR A 107 30.34 29.42 -13.16
CA THR A 107 30.62 29.41 -14.61
C THR A 107 29.93 30.57 -15.32
N LEU A 108 28.65 30.82 -15.04
CA LEU A 108 27.89 31.93 -15.64
C LEU A 108 28.46 33.28 -15.25
N PHE A 109 28.84 33.47 -14.00
CA PHE A 109 29.44 34.70 -13.52
C PHE A 109 30.77 35.00 -14.24
N VAL A 110 31.67 34.00 -14.33
CA VAL A 110 32.95 34.12 -15.04
C VAL A 110 32.76 34.39 -16.51
N ASP A 111 31.80 33.70 -17.18
CA ASP A 111 31.54 33.90 -18.59
C ASP A 111 30.95 35.28 -18.88
N SER A 112 30.08 35.80 -18.02
CA SER A 112 29.50 37.13 -18.20
C SER A 112 30.53 38.27 -18.05
N LEU A 113 31.44 38.15 -17.09
CA LEU A 113 32.57 39.06 -16.98
C LEU A 113 33.46 39.01 -18.22
N ASN A 114 33.77 37.80 -18.69
CA ASN A 114 34.63 37.60 -19.84
C ASN A 114 34.03 38.19 -21.13
N VAL A 115 32.72 37.96 -21.35
CA VAL A 115 31.98 38.53 -22.50
C VAL A 115 31.98 40.08 -22.41
N GLY A 116 31.75 40.64 -21.22
CA GLY A 116 31.81 42.07 -21.02
C GLY A 116 33.18 42.65 -21.39
N VAL A 117 34.29 42.07 -20.87
CA VAL A 117 35.65 42.46 -21.21
C VAL A 117 35.95 42.35 -22.72
N LEU A 118 35.51 41.26 -23.36
CA LEU A 118 35.67 41.06 -24.80
C LEU A 118 34.98 42.14 -25.64
N ILE A 119 33.73 42.51 -25.26
CA ILE A 119 32.99 43.59 -25.94
C ILE A 119 33.75 44.91 -25.80
N THR A 120 34.34 45.20 -24.63
CA THR A 120 35.11 46.41 -24.40
C THR A 120 36.39 46.43 -25.22
N LEU A 121 37.15 45.35 -25.25
CA LEU A 121 38.43 45.25 -26.01
C LEU A 121 38.28 45.40 -27.50
N VAL A 122 37.17 45.02 -28.09
CA VAL A 122 36.92 45.07 -29.57
C VAL A 122 36.20 46.37 -29.97
N ASN A 123 36.25 47.44 -29.16
CA ASN A 123 35.65 48.76 -29.43
C ASN A 123 34.15 48.70 -29.80
N PHE A 124 33.41 47.73 -29.18
CA PHE A 124 31.96 47.62 -29.19
C PHE A 124 31.32 47.67 -30.60
N PRO A 125 31.64 46.72 -31.51
CA PRO A 125 30.87 46.66 -32.77
C PRO A 125 29.44 46.22 -32.41
N MET A 126 28.45 47.05 -32.66
CA MET A 126 27.10 46.93 -32.18
C MET A 126 26.45 45.56 -32.47
N VAL A 127 26.61 45.06 -33.70
CA VAL A 127 26.03 43.75 -34.11
C VAL A 127 26.73 42.57 -33.43
N SER A 128 28.08 42.55 -33.46
CA SER A 128 28.85 41.47 -32.84
C SER A 128 28.74 41.45 -31.31
N GLY A 129 28.63 42.60 -30.68
CA GLY A 129 28.42 42.76 -29.26
C GLY A 129 27.03 42.25 -28.80
N MET A 130 25.97 42.63 -29.54
CA MET A 130 24.61 42.08 -29.29
C MET A 130 24.57 40.54 -29.43
N LEU A 131 25.27 39.99 -30.42
CA LEU A 131 25.32 38.55 -30.59
C LEU A 131 26.00 37.86 -29.45
N LEU A 132 27.10 38.37 -28.88
CA LEU A 132 27.75 37.81 -27.70
C LEU A 132 26.84 37.84 -26.48
N VAL A 133 26.07 38.90 -26.32
CA VAL A 133 25.06 38.99 -25.21
C VAL A 133 23.94 37.97 -25.41
N ILE A 134 23.47 37.74 -26.63
CA ILE A 134 22.42 36.75 -26.93
C ILE A 134 22.97 35.33 -26.70
N LEU A 135 24.22 35.05 -27.12
CA LEU A 135 24.88 33.77 -26.83
C LEU A 135 25.01 33.51 -25.34
N LEU A 136 25.42 34.51 -24.57
CA LEU A 136 25.52 34.44 -23.11
C LEU A 136 24.14 34.20 -22.46
N ALA A 137 23.13 34.93 -22.90
CA ALA A 137 21.75 34.76 -22.41
C ALA A 137 21.22 33.34 -22.72
N GLY A 138 21.43 32.83 -23.92
CA GLY A 138 21.08 31.45 -24.30
C GLY A 138 21.78 30.42 -23.44
N TRP A 139 23.08 30.63 -23.17
CA TRP A 139 23.85 29.77 -22.26
C TRP A 139 23.34 29.82 -20.82
N ALA A 140 23.01 31.02 -20.31
CA ALA A 140 22.46 31.21 -18.97
C ALA A 140 21.12 30.50 -18.79
N ILE A 141 20.22 30.61 -19.78
CA ILE A 141 18.94 29.89 -19.79
C ILE A 141 19.15 28.36 -19.86
N TYR A 142 20.13 27.91 -20.63
CA TYR A 142 20.45 26.49 -20.72
C TYR A 142 20.90 25.89 -19.37
N LEU A 143 21.72 26.62 -18.60
CA LEU A 143 22.28 26.14 -17.32
C LEU A 143 21.31 26.28 -16.14
N GLN A 144 20.63 27.41 -16.00
CA GLN A 144 19.87 27.79 -14.81
C GLN A 144 18.41 28.17 -15.11
N GLY A 145 17.97 28.02 -16.36
CA GLY A 145 16.67 28.55 -16.80
C GLY A 145 16.64 30.08 -16.73
N PRO A 146 15.45 30.70 -16.69
CA PRO A 146 15.31 32.16 -16.70
C PRO A 146 16.02 32.87 -15.53
N ARG A 147 16.28 32.17 -14.40
CA ARG A 147 17.03 32.72 -13.25
C ARG A 147 18.49 33.02 -13.57
N GLY A 148 19.07 32.31 -14.56
CA GLY A 148 20.45 32.56 -15.00
C GLY A 148 20.64 33.98 -15.52
N LEU A 149 19.63 34.59 -16.14
CA LEU A 149 19.70 35.97 -16.65
C LEU A 149 19.92 37.01 -15.55
N LEU A 150 19.39 36.76 -14.33
CA LEU A 150 19.59 37.66 -13.21
C LEU A 150 21.05 37.79 -12.80
N ILE A 151 21.86 36.77 -13.06
CA ILE A 151 23.31 36.75 -12.74
C ILE A 151 24.18 37.35 -13.86
N THR A 152 23.71 37.17 -15.10
CA THR A 152 24.49 37.62 -16.27
C THR A 152 24.28 39.10 -16.56
N ILE A 153 23.10 39.66 -16.34
CA ILE A 153 22.80 41.07 -16.61
C ILE A 153 23.64 42.02 -15.78
N PRO A 154 23.75 41.91 -14.43
CA PRO A 154 24.55 42.81 -13.60
C PRO A 154 26.06 42.75 -13.93
N SER A 155 26.62 41.57 -14.23
CA SER A 155 28.02 41.42 -14.54
C SER A 155 28.37 41.96 -15.93
N ALA A 156 27.51 41.78 -16.92
CA ALA A 156 27.63 42.37 -18.23
C ALA A 156 27.51 43.93 -18.14
N ALA A 157 26.53 44.42 -17.36
CA ALA A 157 26.36 45.87 -17.13
C ALA A 157 27.61 46.50 -16.42
N ALA A 158 28.19 45.80 -15.44
CA ALA A 158 29.42 46.26 -14.78
C ALA A 158 30.60 46.36 -15.75
N ALA A 159 30.75 45.37 -16.68
CA ALA A 159 31.77 45.43 -17.68
C ALA A 159 31.57 46.61 -18.66
N LEU A 160 30.33 46.88 -19.07
CA LEU A 160 29.99 48.07 -19.88
C LEU A 160 30.25 49.38 -19.12
N PHE A 161 29.98 49.41 -17.81
CA PHE A 161 30.28 50.59 -16.98
C PHE A 161 31.79 50.85 -16.91
N ILE A 162 32.63 49.85 -16.72
CA ILE A 162 34.10 49.98 -16.77
C ILE A 162 34.54 50.51 -18.15
N HIS A 163 33.89 50.02 -19.22
CA HIS A 163 34.14 50.51 -20.57
C HIS A 163 33.91 52.05 -20.72
N HIS A 164 32.82 52.53 -20.11
CA HIS A 164 32.51 53.97 -20.15
C HIS A 164 33.60 54.85 -19.51
N PHE A 165 34.25 54.37 -18.44
CA PHE A 165 35.34 55.09 -17.77
C PHE A 165 36.67 55.14 -18.56
N ILE A 166 36.83 54.25 -19.56
CA ILE A 166 38.07 54.12 -20.35
C ILE A 166 37.97 54.90 -21.68
N GLU A 167 36.93 55.72 -21.89
CA GLU A 167 36.68 56.58 -23.10
C GLU A 167 36.76 55.82 -24.41
N LEU A 168 36.13 54.65 -24.49
CA LEU A 168 36.11 53.85 -25.72
C LEU A 168 35.09 54.37 -26.71
N ASN A 169 35.54 54.66 -27.96
CA ASN A 169 34.65 55.10 -29.06
C ASN A 169 33.80 53.90 -29.56
N ILE A 170 32.50 53.98 -29.35
CA ILE A 170 31.55 53.02 -29.86
C ILE A 170 31.41 53.20 -31.41
N THR A 171 31.99 52.29 -32.17
CA THR A 171 31.79 52.30 -33.61
C THR A 171 30.51 51.57 -33.97
N ILE A 172 29.53 52.32 -34.57
CA ILE A 172 28.20 51.77 -34.97
C ILE A 172 28.33 50.96 -36.29
N SER A 173 29.38 51.17 -37.09
CA SER A 173 29.56 50.51 -38.36
C SER A 173 30.42 49.27 -38.25
N THR A 174 29.77 48.09 -38.34
CA THR A 174 30.44 46.80 -38.58
C THR A 174 30.57 46.57 -40.06
N GLY A 175 31.75 46.13 -40.53
CA GLY A 175 31.92 45.70 -41.95
C GLY A 175 30.84 44.63 -42.30
N LYS A 176 30.33 44.68 -43.57
CA LYS A 176 29.27 43.76 -44.03
C LYS A 176 29.61 42.27 -43.78
N ASP A 177 30.87 41.92 -44.00
CA ASP A 177 31.38 40.54 -43.86
C ASP A 177 31.45 40.09 -42.40
N ALA A 178 31.90 40.94 -41.48
CA ALA A 178 31.90 40.66 -40.05
C ALA A 178 30.46 40.44 -39.49
N THR A 179 29.51 41.21 -40.01
CA THR A 179 28.08 41.05 -39.68
C THR A 179 27.56 39.70 -40.20
N PHE A 180 27.91 39.30 -41.44
CA PHE A 180 27.51 38.02 -42.02
C PHE A 180 28.06 36.85 -41.23
N ILE A 181 29.37 36.84 -40.88
CA ILE A 181 30.00 35.79 -40.08
C ILE A 181 29.36 35.68 -38.70
N SER A 182 29.09 36.82 -38.08
CA SER A 182 28.42 36.85 -36.77
C SER A 182 27.01 36.25 -36.81
N LEU A 183 26.21 36.58 -37.81
CA LEU A 183 24.86 36.02 -38.01
C LEU A 183 24.89 34.52 -38.30
N LEU A 184 25.83 34.08 -39.11
CA LEU A 184 26.04 32.63 -39.39
C LEU A 184 26.43 31.88 -38.11
N GLY A 185 27.36 32.43 -37.33
CA GLY A 185 27.75 31.88 -36.03
C GLY A 185 26.56 31.78 -35.04
N MET A 186 25.71 32.82 -35.01
CA MET A 186 24.51 32.79 -34.21
C MET A 186 23.55 31.68 -34.68
N LEU A 187 23.29 31.55 -35.96
CA LEU A 187 22.42 30.50 -36.48
C LEU A 187 22.91 29.11 -36.09
N LEU A 188 24.24 28.86 -36.24
CA LEU A 188 24.86 27.60 -35.84
C LEU A 188 24.72 27.34 -34.33
N PHE A 189 24.93 28.36 -33.49
CA PHE A 189 24.79 28.24 -32.05
C PHE A 189 23.37 27.94 -31.63
N VAL A 190 22.39 28.68 -32.16
CA VAL A 190 20.96 28.46 -31.82
C VAL A 190 20.52 27.08 -32.28
N SER A 191 20.93 26.66 -33.48
CA SER A 191 20.62 25.30 -33.98
C SER A 191 21.22 24.22 -33.09
N TYR A 192 22.48 24.40 -32.65
CA TYR A 192 23.17 23.48 -31.77
C TYR A 192 22.52 23.47 -30.37
N LEU A 193 22.16 24.64 -29.83
CA LEU A 193 21.45 24.76 -28.55
C LEU A 193 20.08 24.08 -28.59
N ALA A 194 19.32 24.29 -29.67
CA ALA A 194 18.03 23.60 -29.85
C ALA A 194 18.21 22.07 -29.94
N TYR A 195 19.24 21.59 -30.65
CA TYR A 195 19.58 20.17 -30.69
C TYR A 195 19.90 19.61 -29.30
N THR A 196 20.74 20.30 -28.54
CA THR A 196 21.14 19.82 -27.18
C THR A 196 19.96 19.83 -26.19
N LEU A 197 19.10 20.85 -26.25
CA LEU A 197 17.89 20.92 -25.42
C LEU A 197 16.93 19.78 -25.76
N ARG A 198 16.69 19.54 -27.05
CA ARG A 198 15.82 18.44 -27.50
C ARG A 198 16.34 17.07 -27.09
N HIS A 199 17.66 16.87 -27.21
CA HIS A 199 18.31 15.63 -26.75
C HIS A 199 18.19 15.43 -25.23
N ARG A 200 18.34 16.51 -24.45
CA ARG A 200 18.20 16.50 -22.99
C ARG A 200 16.76 16.16 -22.58
N GLU A 201 15.77 16.73 -23.26
CA GLU A 201 14.35 16.45 -23.01
C GLU A 201 14.00 14.99 -23.31
N GLN A 202 14.43 14.45 -24.45
CA GLN A 202 14.23 13.04 -24.78
C GLN A 202 14.85 12.10 -23.73
N HIS A 203 16.04 12.43 -23.26
CA HIS A 203 16.71 11.65 -22.22
C HIS A 203 15.96 11.69 -20.88
N PHE A 204 15.44 12.86 -20.53
CA PHE A 204 14.63 13.04 -19.31
C PHE A 204 13.32 12.26 -19.39
N GLN A 205 12.62 12.31 -20.53
CA GLN A 205 11.40 11.54 -20.78
C GLN A 205 11.67 10.03 -20.69
N ALA A 206 12.78 9.54 -21.26
CA ALA A 206 13.16 8.13 -21.18
C ALA A 206 13.41 7.67 -19.74
N ILE A 207 14.08 8.50 -18.91
CA ILE A 207 14.27 8.21 -17.47
C ILE A 207 12.94 8.17 -16.73
N GLN A 208 12.06 9.13 -16.97
CA GLN A 208 10.72 9.15 -16.34
C GLN A 208 9.90 7.92 -16.72
N LEU A 209 9.89 7.55 -18.00
CA LEU A 209 9.17 6.37 -18.48
C LEU A 209 9.70 5.09 -17.82
N SER A 210 11.03 4.93 -17.75
CA SER A 210 11.65 3.77 -17.11
C SER A 210 11.32 3.70 -15.61
N ALA A 211 11.34 4.82 -14.90
CA ALA A 211 10.96 4.90 -13.49
C ALA A 211 9.47 4.56 -13.28
N GLN A 212 8.60 5.03 -14.17
CA GLN A 212 7.17 4.70 -14.15
C GLN A 212 6.92 3.21 -14.38
N GLN A 213 7.60 2.60 -15.37
CA GLN A 213 7.52 1.16 -15.64
C GLN A 213 7.99 0.33 -14.44
N GLN A 214 9.10 0.74 -13.78
CA GLN A 214 9.56 0.08 -12.57
C GLN A 214 8.53 0.18 -11.43
N ARG A 215 7.96 1.37 -11.19
CA ARG A 215 6.89 1.55 -10.18
C ARG A 215 5.69 0.64 -10.46
N GLN A 216 5.23 0.57 -11.71
CA GLN A 216 4.13 -0.31 -12.09
C GLN A 216 4.47 -1.79 -11.87
N ARG A 217 5.71 -2.20 -12.20
CA ARG A 217 6.17 -3.57 -11.96
C ARG A 217 6.18 -3.91 -10.48
N TYR A 218 6.73 -3.05 -9.62
CA TYR A 218 6.73 -3.26 -8.18
C TYR A 218 5.32 -3.29 -7.60
N SER A 219 4.43 -2.40 -8.06
CA SER A 219 3.03 -2.40 -7.64
C SER A 219 2.32 -3.72 -8.00
N ARG A 220 2.53 -4.25 -9.21
CA ARG A 220 1.97 -5.55 -9.63
C ARG A 220 2.50 -6.71 -8.79
N LEU A 221 3.81 -6.75 -8.54
CA LEU A 221 4.43 -7.76 -7.68
C LEU A 221 3.88 -7.69 -6.25
N ALA A 222 3.80 -6.48 -5.69
CA ALA A 222 3.22 -6.25 -4.37
C ALA A 222 1.76 -6.72 -4.30
N SER A 223 0.93 -6.39 -5.30
CA SER A 223 -0.47 -6.84 -5.39
C SER A 223 -0.60 -8.36 -5.53
N SER A 224 0.35 -9.01 -6.22
CA SER A 224 0.36 -10.47 -6.33
C SER A 224 0.74 -11.13 -5.00
N LEU A 225 1.74 -10.60 -4.29
CA LEU A 225 2.15 -11.09 -2.97
C LEU A 225 1.07 -10.85 -1.90
N ALA A 226 0.29 -9.77 -2.03
CA ALA A 226 -0.81 -9.46 -1.14
C ALA A 226 -1.87 -10.58 -1.07
N LYS A 227 -2.01 -11.39 -2.13
CA LYS A 227 -2.96 -12.51 -2.17
C LYS A 227 -2.58 -13.67 -1.24
N TYR A 228 -1.31 -13.75 -0.81
CA TYR A 228 -0.81 -14.79 0.09
C TYR A 228 -0.81 -14.36 1.56
N LEU A 229 -1.21 -13.12 1.85
CA LEU A 229 -1.35 -12.59 3.20
C LEU A 229 -2.79 -12.18 3.46
N SER A 230 -3.23 -12.23 4.74
CA SER A 230 -4.53 -11.65 5.07
C SER A 230 -4.53 -10.15 4.79
N PRO A 231 -5.64 -9.58 4.27
CA PRO A 231 -5.71 -8.15 3.93
C PRO A 231 -5.35 -7.23 5.10
N GLN A 232 -5.72 -7.61 6.33
CA GLN A 232 -5.45 -6.83 7.53
C GLN A 232 -3.96 -6.85 7.90
N VAL A 233 -3.28 -7.98 7.74
CA VAL A 233 -1.82 -8.10 7.97
C VAL A 233 -1.07 -7.31 6.91
N TRP A 234 -1.47 -7.44 5.65
CA TRP A 234 -0.93 -6.66 4.54
C TRP A 234 -1.04 -5.15 4.79
N GLU A 235 -2.24 -4.65 5.13
CA GLU A 235 -2.46 -3.23 5.45
C GLU A 235 -1.56 -2.75 6.61
N SER A 236 -1.38 -3.58 7.62
CA SER A 236 -0.55 -3.28 8.79
C SER A 236 0.94 -3.17 8.46
N ILE A 237 1.46 -4.04 7.59
CA ILE A 237 2.84 -4.01 7.10
C ILE A 237 3.06 -2.79 6.20
N PHE A 238 2.17 -2.56 5.22
CA PHE A 238 2.29 -1.45 4.26
C PHE A 238 2.12 -0.08 4.90
N SER A 239 1.32 0.04 5.96
CA SER A 239 1.19 1.29 6.71
C SER A 239 2.36 1.58 7.63
N GLY A 240 3.37 0.69 7.70
CA GLY A 240 4.54 0.81 8.59
C GLY A 240 4.20 0.66 10.08
N LYS A 241 2.99 0.23 10.42
CA LYS A 241 2.56 0.01 11.81
C LYS A 241 3.17 -1.24 12.42
N ARG A 242 3.62 -2.18 11.60
CA ARG A 242 4.27 -3.42 12.02
C ARG A 242 5.59 -3.64 11.29
N ASN A 243 6.57 -4.10 12.04
CA ASN A 243 7.81 -4.60 11.51
C ASN A 243 7.67 -6.08 11.12
N THR A 244 8.41 -6.52 10.12
CA THR A 244 8.52 -7.93 9.70
C THR A 244 9.52 -8.71 10.56
N LYS A 245 9.70 -8.30 11.83
CA LYS A 245 10.58 -9.01 12.79
C LYS A 245 9.81 -10.14 13.46
N LEU A 246 10.55 -11.12 13.99
CA LEU A 246 10.01 -12.18 14.85
C LEU A 246 9.60 -11.56 16.20
N GLU A 247 8.41 -10.98 16.23
CA GLU A 247 7.81 -10.38 17.43
C GLU A 247 6.44 -11.01 17.68
N SER A 248 6.17 -11.35 18.91
CA SER A 248 4.89 -11.90 19.33
C SER A 248 4.35 -11.18 20.57
N GLN A 249 3.03 -11.15 20.69
CA GLN A 249 2.32 -10.50 21.80
C GLN A 249 1.24 -11.41 22.35
N ARG A 250 1.07 -11.41 23.67
CA ARG A 250 -0.02 -12.13 24.32
C ARG A 250 -1.27 -11.24 24.35
N LYS A 251 -2.36 -11.69 23.70
CA LYS A 251 -3.62 -10.97 23.61
C LYS A 251 -4.80 -11.90 23.87
N LYS A 252 -5.90 -11.34 24.41
CA LYS A 252 -7.18 -12.05 24.49
C LYS A 252 -7.88 -11.92 23.15
N LEU A 253 -8.05 -13.02 22.43
CA LEU A 253 -8.57 -13.09 21.06
C LEU A 253 -9.72 -14.08 20.99
N THR A 254 -10.61 -13.90 20.01
CA THR A 254 -11.61 -14.90 19.68
C THR A 254 -11.14 -15.66 18.46
N VAL A 255 -11.03 -16.98 18.60
CA VAL A 255 -10.53 -17.92 17.57
C VAL A 255 -11.70 -18.71 17.03
N PHE A 256 -11.76 -18.83 15.74
CA PHE A 256 -12.78 -19.52 14.98
C PHE A 256 -12.13 -20.61 14.11
N PHE A 257 -12.69 -21.79 14.13
CA PHE A 257 -12.40 -22.87 13.17
C PHE A 257 -13.70 -23.30 12.51
N SER A 258 -13.64 -23.57 11.21
CA SER A 258 -14.68 -24.29 10.48
C SER A 258 -14.09 -25.36 9.62
N ASP A 259 -14.83 -26.44 9.41
CA ASP A 259 -14.41 -27.59 8.64
C ASP A 259 -15.61 -28.18 7.87
N ILE A 260 -15.37 -28.79 6.71
CA ILE A 260 -16.41 -29.45 5.91
C ILE A 260 -16.52 -30.91 6.32
N LYS A 261 -17.65 -31.29 6.84
CA LYS A 261 -17.86 -32.71 7.22
C LYS A 261 -17.96 -33.60 5.99
N GLY A 262 -17.12 -34.66 5.96
CA GLY A 262 -17.10 -35.66 4.88
C GLY A 262 -16.37 -35.16 3.62
N PHE A 263 -15.52 -34.11 3.73
CA PHE A 263 -14.77 -33.60 2.59
C PHE A 263 -13.80 -34.63 2.00
N THR A 264 -13.17 -35.45 2.85
CA THR A 264 -12.25 -36.52 2.40
C THR A 264 -12.97 -37.53 1.55
N ASP A 265 -14.16 -37.99 1.98
CA ASP A 265 -14.98 -38.95 1.24
C ASP A 265 -15.41 -38.35 -0.12
N LEU A 266 -15.82 -37.08 -0.11
CA LEU A 266 -16.19 -36.36 -1.33
C LEU A 266 -15.01 -36.18 -2.29
N ALA A 267 -13.82 -36.00 -1.75
CA ALA A 267 -12.59 -35.85 -2.55
C ALA A 267 -12.18 -37.15 -3.26
N GLU A 268 -12.64 -38.31 -2.76
CA GLU A 268 -12.47 -39.60 -3.43
C GLU A 268 -13.53 -39.85 -4.52
N GLU A 269 -14.72 -39.21 -4.40
CA GLU A 269 -15.83 -39.40 -5.33
C GLU A 269 -15.83 -38.45 -6.53
N LEU A 270 -15.31 -37.23 -6.36
CA LEU A 270 -15.38 -36.18 -7.37
C LEU A 270 -14.09 -36.07 -8.20
N GLU A 271 -14.24 -35.71 -9.47
CA GLU A 271 -13.12 -35.31 -10.32
C GLU A 271 -12.38 -34.11 -9.71
N PRO A 272 -11.02 -34.09 -9.75
CA PRO A 272 -10.20 -33.06 -9.11
C PRO A 272 -10.54 -31.62 -9.51
N GLU A 273 -10.96 -31.40 -10.76
CA GLU A 273 -11.33 -30.11 -11.29
C GLU A 273 -12.64 -29.61 -10.66
N VAL A 274 -13.64 -30.49 -10.54
CA VAL A 274 -14.94 -30.20 -9.91
C VAL A 274 -14.76 -29.91 -8.42
N LEU A 275 -13.98 -30.75 -7.74
CA LEU A 275 -13.64 -30.57 -6.33
C LEU A 275 -12.94 -29.22 -6.08
N THR A 276 -11.98 -28.85 -6.95
CA THR A 276 -11.24 -27.58 -6.87
C THR A 276 -12.15 -26.38 -7.07
N GLU A 277 -13.07 -26.42 -8.06
CA GLU A 277 -14.04 -25.34 -8.30
C GLU A 277 -14.97 -25.15 -7.09
N LEU A 278 -15.45 -26.26 -6.54
CA LEU A 278 -16.33 -26.29 -5.38
C LEU A 278 -15.64 -25.71 -4.14
N LEU A 279 -14.42 -26.18 -3.84
CA LEU A 279 -13.65 -25.70 -2.72
C LEU A 279 -13.30 -24.20 -2.86
N ASN A 280 -12.87 -23.78 -4.03
CA ASN A 280 -12.55 -22.37 -4.28
C ASN A 280 -13.78 -21.46 -4.14
N THR A 281 -14.95 -21.91 -4.59
CA THR A 281 -16.21 -21.17 -4.43
C THR A 281 -16.55 -21.04 -2.95
N TYR A 282 -16.47 -22.13 -2.19
CA TYR A 282 -16.67 -22.14 -0.74
C TYR A 282 -15.70 -21.19 -0.02
N LEU A 283 -14.39 -21.34 -0.25
CA LEU A 283 -13.37 -20.53 0.41
C LEU A 283 -13.51 -19.04 0.09
N ASN A 284 -13.85 -18.68 -1.16
CA ASN A 284 -14.07 -17.29 -1.56
C ASN A 284 -15.28 -16.68 -0.85
N ASP A 285 -16.39 -17.40 -0.77
CA ASP A 285 -17.61 -16.90 -0.14
C ASP A 285 -17.45 -16.77 1.38
N MET A 286 -16.85 -17.78 2.03
CA MET A 286 -16.56 -17.74 3.47
C MET A 286 -15.56 -16.62 3.80
N SER A 287 -14.55 -16.42 2.97
CA SER A 287 -13.58 -15.32 3.14
C SER A 287 -14.25 -13.95 3.04
N ARG A 288 -15.18 -13.77 2.11
CA ARG A 288 -15.93 -12.52 1.95
C ARG A 288 -16.78 -12.22 3.19
N ILE A 289 -17.42 -13.24 3.75
CA ILE A 289 -18.19 -13.13 4.99
C ILE A 289 -17.24 -12.79 6.15
N ALA A 290 -16.09 -13.48 6.28
CA ALA A 290 -15.11 -13.21 7.32
C ALA A 290 -14.63 -11.74 7.31
N LEU A 291 -14.26 -11.23 6.16
CA LEU A 291 -13.82 -9.85 5.98
C LEU A 291 -14.93 -8.83 6.31
N LYS A 292 -16.17 -9.11 5.93
CA LYS A 292 -17.35 -8.27 6.25
C LYS A 292 -17.50 -8.06 7.76
N TYR A 293 -17.25 -9.09 8.56
CA TYR A 293 -17.32 -9.02 10.02
C TYR A 293 -16.04 -8.51 10.69
N GLY A 294 -14.97 -8.33 9.93
CA GLY A 294 -13.67 -7.85 10.42
C GLY A 294 -12.81 -8.97 11.00
N GLY A 295 -13.05 -10.20 10.63
CA GLY A 295 -12.22 -11.35 10.96
C GLY A 295 -10.90 -11.32 10.20
N THR A 296 -9.81 -11.69 10.85
CA THR A 296 -8.51 -11.91 10.24
C THR A 296 -8.38 -13.37 9.86
N ILE A 297 -8.32 -13.66 8.56
CA ILE A 297 -8.11 -15.03 8.07
C ILE A 297 -6.65 -15.37 8.32
N ASP A 298 -6.41 -16.40 9.14
CA ASP A 298 -5.06 -16.89 9.41
C ASP A 298 -4.56 -17.75 8.24
N LYS A 299 -5.21 -18.86 8.03
CA LYS A 299 -4.86 -19.82 6.96
C LYS A 299 -6.04 -20.73 6.61
N PHE A 300 -5.90 -21.36 5.46
CA PHE A 300 -6.70 -22.50 5.06
C PHE A 300 -5.86 -23.79 5.31
N ILE A 301 -6.48 -24.81 5.89
CA ILE A 301 -5.86 -26.10 6.19
C ILE A 301 -6.72 -27.17 5.52
N GLY A 302 -6.43 -27.45 4.23
CA GLY A 302 -7.35 -28.22 3.39
C GLY A 302 -8.65 -27.45 3.17
N ASP A 303 -9.76 -28.03 3.63
CA ASP A 303 -11.09 -27.45 3.63
C ASP A 303 -11.43 -26.64 4.90
N SER A 304 -10.56 -26.74 5.92
CA SER A 304 -10.74 -26.00 7.17
C SER A 304 -10.29 -24.55 7.05
N ILE A 305 -11.01 -23.64 7.69
CA ILE A 305 -10.71 -22.21 7.75
C ILE A 305 -10.42 -21.79 9.18
N MET A 306 -9.25 -21.22 9.42
CA MET A 306 -8.89 -20.58 10.70
C MET A 306 -9.01 -19.07 10.59
N ILE A 307 -9.82 -18.47 11.48
CA ILE A 307 -10.05 -17.03 11.55
C ILE A 307 -9.90 -16.57 12.99
N PHE A 308 -9.44 -15.35 13.21
CA PHE A 308 -9.43 -14.76 14.55
C PHE A 308 -9.89 -13.30 14.55
N PHE A 309 -10.31 -12.82 15.72
CA PHE A 309 -10.76 -11.46 15.97
C PHE A 309 -9.99 -10.85 17.14
N GLY A 310 -9.74 -9.55 17.07
CA GLY A 310 -9.03 -8.80 18.10
C GLY A 310 -7.60 -8.40 17.74
N ASP A 311 -7.10 -8.80 16.56
CA ASP A 311 -5.81 -8.41 15.99
C ASP A 311 -5.87 -8.46 14.46
N PRO A 312 -5.21 -7.55 13.72
CA PRO A 312 -4.50 -6.34 14.15
C PRO A 312 -5.41 -5.21 14.66
N LYS A 313 -6.72 -5.29 14.40
CA LYS A 313 -7.72 -4.31 14.85
C LYS A 313 -8.67 -4.98 15.86
N THR A 314 -8.97 -4.32 16.97
CA THR A 314 -9.94 -4.79 17.95
C THR A 314 -11.02 -3.76 18.19
N ARG A 315 -12.24 -4.23 18.46
CA ARG A 315 -13.40 -3.45 18.93
C ARG A 315 -13.69 -3.72 20.42
N GLY A 316 -12.78 -4.45 21.09
CA GLY A 316 -12.93 -5.00 22.41
C GLY A 316 -13.49 -6.43 22.37
N TYR A 317 -12.98 -7.30 23.27
CA TYR A 317 -13.20 -8.76 23.24
C TYR A 317 -14.68 -9.16 23.21
N ARG A 318 -15.61 -8.39 23.80
CA ARG A 318 -17.07 -8.66 23.73
C ARG A 318 -17.61 -8.44 22.32
N LYS A 319 -17.25 -7.33 21.66
CA LYS A 319 -17.68 -7.03 20.29
C LYS A 319 -17.00 -7.94 19.27
N ASP A 320 -15.75 -8.31 19.51
CA ASP A 320 -14.99 -9.23 18.68
C ASP A 320 -15.58 -10.66 18.74
N ALA A 321 -15.94 -11.15 19.96
CA ALA A 321 -16.62 -12.42 20.14
C ALA A 321 -18.01 -12.42 19.47
N LEU A 322 -18.79 -11.36 19.64
CA LEU A 322 -20.10 -11.22 19.00
C LEU A 322 -19.99 -11.19 17.45
N ALA A 323 -18.95 -10.52 16.92
CA ALA A 323 -18.70 -10.50 15.49
C ALA A 323 -18.34 -11.91 14.96
N ALA A 324 -17.51 -12.68 15.69
CA ALA A 324 -17.16 -14.05 15.33
C ALA A 324 -18.39 -14.97 15.30
N VAL A 325 -19.27 -14.88 16.31
CA VAL A 325 -20.49 -15.71 16.34
C VAL A 325 -21.49 -15.27 15.28
N SER A 326 -21.66 -13.96 15.05
CA SER A 326 -22.54 -13.46 13.98
C SER A 326 -22.04 -13.85 12.60
N MET A 327 -20.72 -13.83 12.36
CA MET A 327 -20.07 -14.35 11.17
C MET A 327 -20.39 -15.84 10.97
N ALA A 328 -20.23 -16.65 12.03
CA ALA A 328 -20.50 -18.08 11.98
C ALA A 328 -21.97 -18.38 11.60
N ILE A 329 -22.92 -17.65 12.15
CA ILE A 329 -24.34 -17.77 11.80
C ILE A 329 -24.58 -17.39 10.34
N GLU A 330 -23.96 -16.31 9.83
CA GLU A 330 -24.08 -15.92 8.42
C GLU A 330 -23.45 -16.97 7.49
N MET A 331 -22.29 -17.52 7.86
CA MET A 331 -21.65 -18.61 7.12
C MET A 331 -22.55 -19.84 7.02
N GLN A 332 -23.19 -20.27 8.11
CA GLN A 332 -24.13 -21.38 8.10
C GLN A 332 -25.35 -21.10 7.21
N LYS A 333 -25.89 -19.89 7.25
CA LYS A 333 -27.00 -19.48 6.38
C LYS A 333 -26.58 -19.47 4.91
N HIS A 334 -25.37 -18.98 4.61
CA HIS A 334 -24.85 -18.95 3.25
C HIS A 334 -24.57 -20.36 2.69
N MET A 335 -24.15 -21.30 3.55
CA MET A 335 -24.01 -22.70 3.16
C MET A 335 -25.31 -23.31 2.63
N GLN A 336 -26.47 -22.88 3.12
CA GLN A 336 -27.76 -23.34 2.57
C GLN A 336 -27.96 -22.86 1.11
N VAL A 337 -27.45 -21.67 0.77
CA VAL A 337 -27.49 -21.15 -0.60
C VAL A 337 -26.52 -21.95 -1.49
N LEU A 338 -25.29 -22.16 -1.05
CA LEU A 338 -24.28 -22.92 -1.78
C LEU A 338 -24.76 -24.37 -2.02
N ARG A 339 -25.37 -25.00 -1.02
CA ARG A 339 -25.92 -26.35 -1.15
C ARG A 339 -26.99 -26.46 -2.26
N LYS A 340 -27.91 -25.48 -2.35
CA LYS A 340 -28.89 -25.44 -3.43
C LYS A 340 -28.23 -25.32 -4.82
N GLN A 341 -27.19 -24.51 -4.92
CA GLN A 341 -26.43 -24.35 -6.16
C GLN A 341 -25.68 -25.64 -6.55
N TRP A 342 -25.10 -26.34 -5.58
CA TRP A 342 -24.37 -27.59 -5.83
C TRP A 342 -25.31 -28.74 -6.21
N ILE A 343 -26.47 -28.86 -5.56
CA ILE A 343 -27.51 -29.83 -5.96
C ILE A 343 -27.95 -29.55 -7.42
N ALA A 344 -28.15 -28.29 -7.79
CA ALA A 344 -28.49 -27.91 -9.17
C ALA A 344 -27.38 -28.25 -10.19
N LYS A 345 -26.12 -28.39 -9.74
CA LYS A 345 -24.96 -28.85 -10.52
C LYS A 345 -24.78 -30.38 -10.51
N GLY A 346 -25.67 -31.13 -9.87
CA GLY A 346 -25.65 -32.61 -9.84
C GLY A 346 -24.81 -33.20 -8.69
N ILE A 347 -24.42 -32.40 -7.68
CA ILE A 347 -23.73 -32.92 -6.50
C ILE A 347 -24.76 -33.47 -5.51
N GLU A 348 -24.82 -34.78 -5.37
CA GLU A 348 -25.86 -35.47 -4.58
C GLU A 348 -25.70 -35.25 -3.09
N ASN A 349 -24.44 -35.21 -2.57
CA ASN A 349 -24.12 -35.04 -1.17
C ASN A 349 -23.63 -33.60 -0.87
N PRO A 350 -24.54 -32.64 -0.60
CA PRO A 350 -24.16 -31.28 -0.40
C PRO A 350 -23.38 -31.08 0.89
N LEU A 351 -22.26 -30.35 0.81
CA LEU A 351 -21.34 -30.05 1.89
C LEU A 351 -22.01 -29.38 3.09
N ARG A 352 -21.61 -29.77 4.28
CA ARG A 352 -22.05 -29.18 5.56
C ARG A 352 -20.84 -28.80 6.38
N ILE A 353 -20.84 -27.60 6.94
CA ILE A 353 -19.76 -27.16 7.82
C ILE A 353 -20.12 -27.33 9.28
N ARG A 354 -19.11 -27.57 10.07
CA ARG A 354 -19.13 -27.52 11.53
C ARG A 354 -18.19 -26.44 12.01
N ILE A 355 -18.51 -25.80 13.13
CA ILE A 355 -17.80 -24.60 13.57
C ILE A 355 -17.53 -24.68 15.07
N GLY A 356 -16.30 -24.32 15.45
CA GLY A 356 -15.88 -24.15 16.85
C GLY A 356 -15.33 -22.76 17.11
N ILE A 357 -15.77 -22.12 18.20
CA ILE A 357 -15.35 -20.76 18.57
C ILE A 357 -14.93 -20.74 20.04
N ASN A 358 -13.73 -20.21 20.30
CA ASN A 358 -13.22 -20.01 21.65
C ASN A 358 -12.63 -18.61 21.81
N THR A 359 -12.76 -18.03 22.99
CA THR A 359 -12.16 -16.74 23.36
C THR A 359 -11.20 -16.93 24.52
N GLY A 360 -9.94 -16.55 24.34
CA GLY A 360 -8.94 -16.69 25.38
C GLY A 360 -7.62 -16.01 25.06
N TYR A 361 -6.64 -16.15 25.96
CA TYR A 361 -5.32 -15.57 25.76
C TYR A 361 -4.45 -16.42 24.83
N CYS A 362 -4.16 -15.86 23.66
CA CYS A 362 -3.28 -16.45 22.66
C CYS A 362 -2.03 -15.61 22.49
N THR A 363 -0.96 -16.18 22.01
CA THR A 363 0.22 -15.47 21.52
C THR A 363 0.06 -15.26 20.02
N VAL A 364 -0.01 -14.00 19.58
CA VAL A 364 -0.16 -13.61 18.18
C VAL A 364 1.10 -12.91 17.71
N GLY A 365 1.58 -13.22 16.51
CA GLY A 365 2.80 -12.62 15.96
C GLY A 365 3.36 -13.37 14.77
N ASN A 366 4.59 -13.00 14.41
CA ASN A 366 5.34 -13.68 13.36
C ASN A 366 6.08 -14.88 13.98
N PHE A 367 5.79 -16.06 13.47
CA PHE A 367 6.41 -17.32 13.89
C PHE A 367 7.04 -18.02 12.69
N GLY A 368 8.15 -18.71 12.90
CA GLY A 368 8.86 -19.46 11.88
C GLY A 368 10.34 -19.15 11.83
N ALA A 369 10.95 -19.33 10.69
CA ALA A 369 12.34 -19.00 10.41
C ALA A 369 12.44 -17.61 9.77
N GLU A 370 13.64 -16.97 9.84
CA GLU A 370 13.88 -15.69 9.18
C GLU A 370 13.56 -15.70 7.66
N SER A 371 13.72 -16.87 7.03
CA SER A 371 13.44 -17.07 5.59
C SER A 371 11.97 -17.34 5.29
N ARG A 372 11.16 -17.74 6.27
CA ARG A 372 9.75 -18.08 6.13
C ARG A 372 9.01 -17.85 7.45
N MET A 373 8.21 -16.83 7.49
CA MET A 373 7.41 -16.45 8.67
C MET A 373 5.93 -16.49 8.33
N ASP A 374 5.14 -17.03 9.24
CA ASP A 374 3.69 -16.97 9.22
C ASP A 374 3.21 -16.05 10.34
N TYR A 375 2.31 -15.12 10.02
CA TYR A 375 1.61 -14.35 11.04
C TYR A 375 0.43 -15.16 11.52
N THR A 376 0.51 -15.71 12.74
CA THR A 376 -0.47 -16.67 13.24
C THR A 376 -0.65 -16.59 14.76
N LEU A 377 -1.51 -17.44 15.29
CA LEU A 377 -1.78 -17.62 16.71
C LEU A 377 -1.18 -18.91 17.24
N LEU A 378 -0.62 -18.83 18.45
CA LEU A 378 -0.21 -20.01 19.21
C LEU A 378 -0.84 -19.98 20.60
N GLY A 379 -1.22 -21.18 21.10
CA GLY A 379 -1.71 -21.33 22.46
C GLY A 379 -2.75 -22.44 22.58
N ARG A 380 -2.97 -22.89 23.84
CA ARG A 380 -3.96 -23.92 24.16
C ARG A 380 -5.37 -23.52 23.78
N GLU A 381 -5.67 -22.21 23.79
CA GLU A 381 -7.00 -21.67 23.47
C GLU A 381 -7.32 -21.79 21.97
N VAL A 382 -6.28 -21.76 21.11
CA VAL A 382 -6.41 -22.06 19.67
C VAL A 382 -6.78 -23.54 19.49
N ASN A 383 -6.11 -24.43 20.22
CA ASN A 383 -6.39 -25.86 20.18
C ASN A 383 -7.80 -26.17 20.70
N LEU A 384 -8.29 -25.42 21.70
CA LEU A 384 -9.66 -25.57 22.18
C LEU A 384 -10.69 -25.24 21.09
N ALA A 385 -10.50 -24.14 20.36
CA ALA A 385 -11.39 -23.78 19.25
C ALA A 385 -11.45 -24.88 18.17
N SER A 386 -10.31 -25.44 17.80
CA SER A 386 -10.24 -26.57 16.86
C SER A 386 -10.93 -27.84 17.41
N ARG A 387 -10.79 -28.13 18.72
CA ARG A 387 -11.49 -29.27 19.34
C ARG A 387 -13.00 -29.08 19.42
N LEU A 388 -13.47 -27.84 19.64
CA LEU A 388 -14.89 -27.52 19.59
C LEU A 388 -15.44 -27.73 18.16
N GLU A 389 -14.70 -27.34 17.16
CA GLU A 389 -15.06 -27.60 15.76
C GLU A 389 -15.18 -29.11 15.51
N SER A 390 -14.16 -29.89 15.91
CA SER A 390 -14.17 -31.35 15.73
C SER A 390 -15.28 -32.06 16.50
N ALA A 391 -15.71 -31.52 17.65
CA ALA A 391 -16.82 -32.05 18.45
C ALA A 391 -18.19 -31.61 17.93
N ALA A 392 -18.25 -30.63 17.04
CA ALA A 392 -19.52 -30.15 16.49
C ALA A 392 -20.07 -31.14 15.43
N GLU A 393 -21.37 -31.35 15.46
CA GLU A 393 -22.10 -32.08 14.41
C GLU A 393 -22.24 -31.19 13.15
N PRO A 394 -22.53 -31.78 11.99
CA PRO A 394 -22.80 -30.99 10.77
C PRO A 394 -23.87 -29.92 11.01
N ASN A 395 -23.62 -28.71 10.51
CA ASN A 395 -24.46 -27.50 10.69
C ASN A 395 -24.49 -26.96 12.14
N GLN A 396 -23.63 -27.41 13.05
CA GLN A 396 -23.54 -26.87 14.39
C GLN A 396 -22.42 -25.82 14.54
N ILE A 397 -22.66 -24.86 15.44
CA ILE A 397 -21.69 -23.90 15.94
C ILE A 397 -21.57 -24.14 17.44
N LEU A 398 -20.37 -24.57 17.89
CA LEU A 398 -20.09 -24.77 19.32
C LEU A 398 -19.23 -23.65 19.86
N LEU A 399 -19.59 -23.16 21.05
CA LEU A 399 -18.87 -22.14 21.79
C LEU A 399 -18.29 -22.73 23.06
N SER A 400 -17.11 -22.24 23.47
CA SER A 400 -16.63 -22.41 24.85
C SER A 400 -17.45 -21.57 25.83
N HIS A 401 -17.33 -21.86 27.12
CA HIS A 401 -17.94 -21.07 28.18
C HIS A 401 -17.51 -19.59 28.12
N GLU A 402 -16.24 -19.31 27.89
CA GLU A 402 -15.71 -17.96 27.79
C GLU A 402 -16.37 -17.17 26.65
N THR A 403 -16.51 -17.78 25.48
CA THR A 403 -17.18 -17.13 24.35
C THR A 403 -18.66 -16.92 24.65
N TRP A 404 -19.33 -17.95 25.13
CA TRP A 404 -20.74 -17.88 25.50
C TRP A 404 -21.01 -16.76 26.51
N SER A 405 -20.21 -16.65 27.58
CA SER A 405 -20.38 -15.64 28.61
C SER A 405 -20.33 -14.19 28.09
N LEU A 406 -19.57 -13.97 26.99
CA LEU A 406 -19.45 -12.67 26.34
C LEU A 406 -20.63 -12.33 25.41
N VAL A 407 -21.35 -13.35 24.90
CA VAL A 407 -22.38 -13.14 23.85
C VAL A 407 -23.80 -13.52 24.31
N ARG A 408 -23.98 -14.14 25.46
CA ARG A 408 -25.25 -14.72 25.95
C ARG A 408 -26.43 -13.78 25.94
N ASP A 409 -26.19 -12.47 26.11
CA ASP A 409 -27.26 -11.47 26.12
C ASP A 409 -27.84 -11.20 24.72
N VAL A 410 -27.06 -11.51 23.65
CA VAL A 410 -27.41 -11.21 22.26
C VAL A 410 -27.65 -12.48 21.44
N VAL A 411 -26.99 -13.58 21.83
CA VAL A 411 -27.02 -14.87 21.12
C VAL A 411 -27.75 -15.88 21.99
N LEU A 412 -28.72 -16.57 21.41
CA LEU A 412 -29.35 -17.71 22.07
C LEU A 412 -28.49 -18.95 21.88
N CYS A 413 -28.17 -19.62 22.98
CA CYS A 413 -27.37 -20.83 22.99
C CYS A 413 -28.01 -21.90 23.88
N GLN A 414 -27.89 -23.15 23.49
CA GLN A 414 -28.29 -24.32 24.25
C GLN A 414 -27.04 -24.96 24.90
N SER A 415 -27.10 -25.26 26.23
CA SER A 415 -26.03 -26.03 26.87
C SER A 415 -26.01 -27.45 26.31
N LYS A 416 -24.84 -27.96 25.97
CA LYS A 416 -24.60 -29.32 25.47
C LYS A 416 -23.85 -30.21 26.50
N GLY A 417 -23.72 -29.71 27.74
CA GLY A 417 -22.91 -30.36 28.78
C GLY A 417 -21.43 -30.09 28.62
N ASP A 418 -20.61 -30.98 29.06
CA ASP A 418 -19.17 -30.85 29.16
C ASP A 418 -18.47 -31.83 28.20
N ILE A 419 -17.37 -31.38 27.60
CA ILE A 419 -16.49 -32.27 26.83
C ILE A 419 -15.11 -32.38 27.47
N GLN A 420 -14.54 -33.58 27.40
CA GLN A 420 -13.16 -33.80 27.79
C GLN A 420 -12.24 -33.52 26.61
N VAL A 421 -11.36 -32.53 26.76
CA VAL A 421 -10.46 -32.08 25.68
C VAL A 421 -9.03 -32.44 26.05
N LYS A 422 -8.29 -33.11 25.13
CA LYS A 422 -6.88 -33.43 25.30
C LYS A 422 -6.06 -32.15 25.55
N GLY A 423 -5.31 -32.14 26.67
CA GLY A 423 -4.53 -30.97 27.10
C GLY A 423 -5.26 -30.00 28.06
N PHE A 424 -6.48 -30.36 28.47
CA PHE A 424 -7.21 -29.69 29.55
C PHE A 424 -7.42 -30.67 30.71
N SER A 425 -7.07 -30.24 31.93
CA SER A 425 -7.21 -31.06 33.13
C SER A 425 -8.64 -31.19 33.63
N ARG A 426 -9.52 -30.30 33.20
CA ARG A 426 -10.95 -30.26 33.54
C ARG A 426 -11.79 -30.33 32.29
N SER A 427 -12.98 -30.92 32.38
CA SER A 427 -13.99 -30.85 31.33
C SER A 427 -14.37 -29.40 31.03
N VAL A 428 -14.69 -29.13 29.78
CA VAL A 428 -15.01 -27.79 29.29
C VAL A 428 -16.49 -27.73 28.95
N PRO A 429 -17.27 -26.85 29.59
CA PRO A 429 -18.68 -26.63 29.22
C PRO A 429 -18.80 -26.08 27.81
N ILE A 430 -19.70 -26.67 27.02
CA ILE A 430 -19.92 -26.27 25.63
C ILE A 430 -21.37 -25.84 25.40
N TYR A 431 -21.51 -24.90 24.45
CA TYR A 431 -22.79 -24.30 24.14
C TYR A 431 -23.01 -24.31 22.62
N LYS A 432 -24.16 -24.86 22.19
CA LYS A 432 -24.59 -24.82 20.79
C LYS A 432 -25.30 -23.50 20.52
N VAL A 433 -24.87 -22.77 19.50
CA VAL A 433 -25.57 -21.57 19.01
C VAL A 433 -26.86 -21.96 18.29
N ILE A 434 -27.96 -21.31 18.64
CA ILE A 434 -29.25 -21.43 17.95
C ILE A 434 -29.40 -20.31 16.93
N ASP A 435 -29.50 -19.06 17.36
CA ASP A 435 -29.52 -17.86 16.48
C ASP A 435 -29.29 -16.58 17.34
N LEU A 436 -29.27 -15.43 16.70
CA LEU A 436 -29.31 -14.13 17.38
C LEU A 436 -30.70 -13.93 18.02
N ARG A 437 -30.77 -13.50 19.27
CA ARG A 437 -32.06 -13.27 19.99
C ARG A 437 -32.99 -12.34 19.23
N ARG A 438 -32.47 -11.33 18.50
CA ARG A 438 -33.26 -10.42 17.66
C ARG A 438 -33.97 -11.11 16.48
N ASN A 439 -33.47 -12.25 16.03
CA ASN A 439 -34.05 -12.99 14.90
C ASN A 439 -35.20 -13.89 15.35
N LEU A 440 -35.27 -14.22 16.64
CA LEU A 440 -36.27 -15.12 17.21
C LEU A 440 -37.68 -14.52 17.19
N GLY A 441 -37.81 -13.19 17.28
CA GLY A 441 -39.08 -12.49 17.13
C GLY A 441 -39.70 -12.58 15.71
N LEU A 442 -38.91 -12.97 14.71
CA LEU A 442 -39.35 -13.15 13.33
C LEU A 442 -39.67 -14.63 12.99
N GLN A 443 -39.17 -15.57 13.78
CA GLN A 443 -39.48 -17.01 13.63
C GLN A 443 -40.39 -17.44 14.78
N LYS A 444 -41.66 -17.63 14.52
CA LYS A 444 -42.66 -18.09 15.50
C LYS A 444 -42.40 -19.50 16.08
N SER A 445 -41.28 -20.13 15.72
CA SER A 445 -40.94 -21.52 16.05
C SER A 445 -40.15 -21.72 17.35
N TYR A 446 -39.54 -20.64 17.90
CA TYR A 446 -38.75 -20.76 19.11
C TYR A 446 -39.25 -19.80 20.20
N PHE A 447 -39.47 -20.33 21.41
CA PHE A 447 -39.88 -19.59 22.60
C PHE A 447 -38.97 -19.93 23.76
N GLU A 448 -38.44 -18.93 24.47
CA GLU A 448 -37.60 -19.09 25.64
C GLU A 448 -38.03 -18.11 26.73
N LEU A 449 -38.20 -18.61 27.92
CA LEU A 449 -38.45 -17.81 29.13
C LEU A 449 -37.55 -18.32 30.23
N ASP A 450 -36.70 -17.46 30.77
CA ASP A 450 -35.80 -17.76 31.88
C ASP A 450 -36.05 -16.76 33.01
N THR A 451 -36.57 -17.24 34.13
CA THR A 451 -36.84 -16.47 35.35
C THR A 451 -36.32 -17.21 36.57
N LYS A 452 -36.22 -16.55 37.72
CA LYS A 452 -35.75 -17.19 38.96
C LYS A 452 -36.68 -18.34 39.34
N GLY A 453 -36.22 -19.57 39.20
CA GLY A 453 -36.96 -20.78 39.53
C GLY A 453 -37.77 -21.39 38.37
N PHE A 454 -37.76 -20.79 37.16
CA PHE A 454 -38.41 -21.33 35.99
C PHE A 454 -37.58 -21.06 34.73
N SER A 455 -37.22 -22.11 34.01
CA SER A 455 -36.53 -22.03 32.73
C SER A 455 -37.29 -22.89 31.70
N PHE A 456 -37.68 -22.28 30.59
CA PHE A 456 -38.42 -22.93 29.52
C PHE A 456 -37.86 -22.59 28.18
N SER A 457 -37.66 -23.61 27.33
CA SER A 457 -37.13 -23.48 25.98
C SER A 457 -37.91 -24.41 25.07
N LEU A 458 -38.55 -23.86 24.03
CA LEU A 458 -39.38 -24.59 23.07
C LEU A 458 -38.95 -24.27 21.65
N ASP A 459 -38.58 -25.30 20.85
CA ASP A 459 -38.36 -25.21 19.42
C ASP A 459 -39.39 -26.09 18.68
N THR A 460 -40.44 -25.45 18.17
CA THR A 460 -41.54 -26.16 17.51
C THR A 460 -41.17 -26.87 16.19
N ASN A 461 -39.98 -26.59 15.61
CA ASN A 461 -39.52 -27.25 14.39
C ASN A 461 -38.81 -28.58 14.69
N SER A 462 -38.36 -28.80 15.91
CA SER A 462 -37.62 -30.00 16.32
C SER A 462 -38.48 -31.01 17.06
N ILE A 463 -39.81 -30.75 17.24
CA ILE A 463 -40.75 -31.56 18.04
C ILE A 463 -41.64 -32.33 17.11
N ASP A 464 -41.75 -33.63 17.32
CA ASP A 464 -42.72 -34.48 16.65
C ASP A 464 -44.14 -34.35 17.25
N GLU A 465 -45.15 -34.97 16.61
CA GLU A 465 -46.54 -34.81 17.03
C GLU A 465 -46.86 -35.50 18.36
N TYR A 466 -46.11 -36.53 18.71
CA TYR A 466 -46.22 -37.21 20.03
C TYR A 466 -45.62 -36.36 21.14
N GLU A 467 -44.45 -35.86 20.95
CA GLU A 467 -43.75 -34.98 21.91
C GLU A 467 -44.53 -33.69 22.11
N ARG A 468 -45.15 -33.13 21.05
CA ARG A 468 -46.01 -31.95 21.16
C ARG A 468 -47.15 -32.12 22.16
N ARG A 469 -47.87 -33.25 22.09
CA ARG A 469 -48.96 -33.57 23.02
C ARG A 469 -48.47 -33.68 24.47
N LYS A 470 -47.34 -34.36 24.67
CA LYS A 470 -46.72 -34.51 25.98
C LYS A 470 -46.28 -33.17 26.58
N ILE A 471 -45.70 -32.28 25.77
CA ILE A 471 -45.28 -30.93 26.19
C ILE A 471 -46.50 -30.10 26.60
N ILE A 472 -47.58 -30.11 25.80
CA ILE A 472 -48.81 -29.41 26.12
C ILE A 472 -49.37 -29.86 27.48
N GLN A 473 -49.47 -31.18 27.70
CA GLN A 473 -49.95 -31.74 28.97
C GLN A 473 -49.06 -31.28 30.15
N THR A 474 -47.75 -31.34 29.99
CA THR A 474 -46.80 -30.91 31.06
C THR A 474 -46.92 -29.42 31.38
N LEU A 475 -47.11 -28.58 30.34
CA LEU A 475 -47.34 -27.15 30.52
C LEU A 475 -48.69 -26.86 31.25
N ASP A 476 -49.73 -27.59 30.91
CA ASP A 476 -51.03 -27.48 31.61
C ASP A 476 -50.95 -27.89 33.08
N GLU A 477 -50.22 -28.98 33.39
CA GLU A 477 -49.96 -29.42 34.77
C GLU A 477 -49.15 -28.38 35.55
N ALA A 478 -48.10 -27.79 34.93
CA ALA A 478 -47.29 -26.74 35.53
C ALA A 478 -48.12 -25.47 35.78
N THR A 479 -48.96 -25.09 34.83
CA THR A 479 -49.86 -23.95 34.96
C THR A 479 -50.83 -24.13 36.13
N GLN A 480 -51.42 -25.35 36.25
CA GLN A 480 -52.33 -25.68 37.35
C GLN A 480 -51.63 -25.65 38.72
N LYS A 481 -50.36 -26.09 38.79
CA LYS A 481 -49.59 -25.96 40.05
C LYS A 481 -49.35 -24.52 40.43
N LEU A 482 -48.92 -23.68 39.50
CA LEU A 482 -48.68 -22.25 39.73
C LEU A 482 -49.96 -21.53 40.19
N LEU A 483 -51.12 -21.87 39.61
CA LEU A 483 -52.41 -21.30 40.01
C LEU A 483 -52.87 -21.80 41.39
N LYS A 484 -52.56 -23.03 41.80
CA LYS A 484 -52.86 -23.55 43.13
C LYS A 484 -52.01 -22.90 44.24
N ASP A 485 -50.73 -22.68 43.96
CA ASP A 485 -49.82 -22.02 44.90
C ASP A 485 -50.15 -20.53 45.10
N ASP A 486 -50.75 -19.85 44.08
CA ASP A 486 -51.21 -18.47 44.17
C ASP A 486 -52.47 -18.33 45.03
N ILE A 487 -53.28 -19.41 45.16
CA ILE A 487 -54.49 -19.43 46.02
C ILE A 487 -54.11 -19.67 47.49
N SER A 488 -52.94 -20.22 47.78
CA SER A 488 -52.48 -20.52 49.15
C SER A 488 -51.64 -19.43 49.80
N SER A 489 -51.35 -18.32 49.12
CA SER A 489 -50.57 -17.18 49.66
C SER A 489 -51.46 -16.02 49.96
N PRO A 490 -51.47 -15.44 51.27
CA PRO A 490 -52.27 -14.31 51.56
C PRO A 490 -51.80 -13.03 50.96
N ALA A 491 -52.68 -12.48 50.11
CA ALA A 491 -52.80 -11.09 49.67
C ALA A 491 -51.50 -10.30 49.32
N ASN A 492 -51.19 -10.19 48.04
CA ASN A 492 -50.50 -9.01 47.51
C ASN A 492 -51.31 -8.45 46.31
N PRO A 493 -51.66 -7.13 46.29
CA PRO A 493 -52.60 -6.57 45.31
C PRO A 493 -51.92 -6.18 44.02
N VAL A 494 -51.74 -7.14 43.11
CA VAL A 494 -51.44 -6.87 41.70
C VAL A 494 -52.42 -7.69 40.83
N ARG A 495 -53.74 -7.39 41.00
CA ARG A 495 -54.75 -7.76 40.03
C ARG A 495 -55.08 -6.53 39.21
N ASN A 496 -54.53 -6.47 38.00
CA ASN A 496 -55.16 -5.87 36.82
C ASN A 496 -54.10 -5.80 35.73
N ASN A 497 -53.94 -6.85 34.91
CA ASN A 497 -53.42 -6.74 33.54
C ASN A 497 -53.33 -8.11 32.80
N ILE A 498 -54.17 -9.10 33.16
CA ILE A 498 -54.17 -10.39 32.43
C ILE A 498 -55.31 -10.50 31.36
N SER A 499 -56.25 -9.55 31.34
CA SER A 499 -57.39 -9.59 30.41
C SER A 499 -57.16 -8.91 29.03
N GLN A 500 -55.94 -8.45 28.73
CA GLN A 500 -55.64 -7.76 27.45
C GLN A 500 -54.65 -8.49 26.51
N ILE A 501 -54.28 -9.75 26.77
CA ILE A 501 -53.38 -10.53 25.93
C ILE A 501 -54.10 -11.71 25.22
N ALA A 502 -55.41 -11.83 25.36
CA ALA A 502 -56.19 -12.90 24.75
C ALA A 502 -57.30 -12.36 23.81
N SER A 503 -56.96 -11.33 22.98
CA SER A 503 -57.74 -10.94 21.82
C SER A 503 -56.86 -10.63 20.63
#